data_fee901aef09db8c8fac26d742e79c27e
#
_entry.id   fee901aef09db8c8fac26d742e79c27e
#
_cell.length_a   1.000
_cell.length_b   1.000
_cell.length_c   1.000
_cell.angle_alpha   90.00
_cell.angle_beta   90.00
_cell.angle_gamma   90.00
#
_symmetry.space_group_name_H-M   'P 1'
#
loop_
_entity.id
_entity.type
_entity.pdbx_description
1 polymer ?
#
loop_
_entity_poly.entity_id
_entity_poly.type
_entity_poly.pdbx_seq_one_letter_code
_entity_poly.pdbx_strand_id
1 'polypeptide(L)'
;LPLKAMLDAGRYFLRKQQRSTGVSDKELIKIAVKSLGLDELYPFDPKKKIIEYILEEEASKGKKKLVDMTLTDFADETASESPAPGGGSISAYMGALGAALGSMVANLSSHKRGWDDRWEEFSDWAEKGKVYQTELIKLVDEDTNAFNKIMDAFSLPKKSEEEKAARQKAVQDATRYATEVPFKTMKQCYECMSVAKAMAEIGNPNS
;
A
#
# COMPACT_ATOMS: atom_id res chain seq x y z
N LEU A 1 18.46 6.20 8.89
CA LEU A 1 18.74 5.28 7.79
C LEU A 1 17.68 5.44 6.72
N PRO A 2 18.00 5.39 5.39
CA PRO A 2 17.01 5.39 4.33
C PRO A 2 16.18 4.10 4.34
N LEU A 3 14.86 4.21 4.17
CA LEU A 3 13.95 3.05 4.10
C LEU A 3 14.36 2.07 3.01
N LYS A 4 14.67 2.59 1.81
CA LYS A 4 15.09 1.75 0.68
C LYS A 4 16.29 0.87 1.03
N ALA A 5 17.31 1.42 1.69
CA ALA A 5 18.50 0.65 2.07
C ALA A 5 18.15 -0.48 3.05
N MET A 6 17.21 -0.24 3.99
CA MET A 6 16.75 -1.26 4.93
C MET A 6 15.96 -2.37 4.22
N LEU A 7 15.09 -2.02 3.28
CA LEU A 7 14.33 -3.00 2.52
C LEU A 7 15.23 -3.83 1.60
N ASP A 8 16.18 -3.20 0.93
CA ASP A 8 17.13 -3.88 0.04
C ASP A 8 18.04 -4.84 0.84
N ALA A 9 18.52 -4.43 2.01
CA ALA A 9 19.25 -5.31 2.92
C ALA A 9 18.41 -6.52 3.37
N GLY A 10 17.16 -6.30 3.76
CA GLY A 10 16.25 -7.38 4.14
C GLY A 10 16.05 -8.39 3.02
N ARG A 11 15.80 -7.91 1.79
CA ARG A 11 15.68 -8.78 0.59
C ARG A 11 16.97 -9.57 0.33
N TYR A 12 18.12 -8.90 0.41
CA TYR A 12 19.42 -9.56 0.22
C TYR A 12 19.61 -10.74 1.18
N PHE A 13 19.36 -10.55 2.47
CA PHE A 13 19.53 -11.61 3.45
C PHE A 13 18.51 -12.75 3.31
N LEU A 14 17.26 -12.46 2.93
CA LEU A 14 16.28 -13.50 2.63
C LEU A 14 16.66 -14.31 1.39
N ARG A 15 17.09 -13.66 0.30
CA ARG A 15 17.58 -14.37 -0.91
C ARG A 15 18.78 -15.25 -0.61
N LYS A 16 19.72 -14.78 0.19
CA LYS A 16 20.87 -15.58 0.63
C LYS A 16 20.45 -16.85 1.40
N GLN A 17 19.28 -16.81 2.05
CA GLN A 17 18.69 -17.95 2.77
C GLN A 17 17.73 -18.77 1.89
N GLN A 18 17.62 -18.46 0.59
CA GLN A 18 16.66 -19.06 -0.35
C GLN A 18 15.21 -18.94 0.14
N ARG A 19 14.86 -17.77 0.70
CA ARG A 19 13.53 -17.46 1.22
C ARG A 19 12.86 -16.38 0.40
N SER A 20 11.52 -16.47 0.31
CA SER A 20 10.73 -15.45 -0.37
C SER A 20 10.99 -14.06 0.19
N THR A 21 11.12 -13.09 -0.71
CA THR A 21 11.26 -11.65 -0.41
C THR A 21 9.95 -10.88 -0.54
N GLY A 22 8.86 -11.53 -0.97
CA GLY A 22 7.51 -10.95 -1.07
C GLY A 22 6.79 -10.90 0.29
N VAL A 23 7.50 -10.43 1.31
CA VAL A 23 7.00 -10.27 2.68
C VAL A 23 6.76 -8.79 3.01
N SER A 24 6.18 -8.50 4.18
CA SER A 24 5.92 -7.12 4.59
C SER A 24 7.21 -6.32 4.80
N ASP A 25 7.15 -5.00 4.60
CA ASP A 25 8.26 -4.09 4.87
C ASP A 25 8.76 -4.21 6.32
N LYS A 26 7.82 -4.43 7.25
CA LYS A 26 8.13 -4.68 8.67
C LYS A 26 9.03 -5.91 8.84
N GLU A 27 8.75 -6.99 8.11
CA GLU A 27 9.57 -8.22 8.18
C GLU A 27 10.92 -8.02 7.50
N LEU A 28 10.97 -7.32 6.34
CA LEU A 28 12.24 -6.96 5.69
C LEU A 28 13.14 -6.13 6.59
N ILE A 29 12.57 -5.11 7.25
CA ILE A 29 13.31 -4.26 8.20
C ILE A 29 13.81 -5.10 9.38
N LYS A 30 12.98 -5.98 9.92
CA LYS A 30 13.36 -6.87 11.03
C LYS A 30 14.54 -7.78 10.65
N ILE A 31 14.50 -8.37 9.45
CA ILE A 31 15.61 -9.19 8.92
C ILE A 31 16.87 -8.33 8.75
N ALA A 32 16.76 -7.13 8.18
CA ALA A 32 17.88 -6.22 8.01
C ALA A 32 18.50 -5.83 9.37
N VAL A 33 17.69 -5.45 10.35
CA VAL A 33 18.13 -5.07 11.69
C VAL A 33 18.93 -6.20 12.33
N LYS A 34 18.39 -7.42 12.32
CA LYS A 34 19.04 -8.60 12.90
C LYS A 34 20.32 -8.99 12.16
N SER A 35 20.27 -9.02 10.82
CA SER A 35 21.42 -9.47 10.02
C SER A 35 22.57 -8.47 9.97
N LEU A 36 22.29 -7.18 10.23
CA LEU A 36 23.30 -6.12 10.29
C LEU A 36 23.73 -5.79 11.74
N GLY A 37 23.16 -6.45 12.75
CA GLY A 37 23.49 -6.21 14.15
C GLY A 37 23.07 -4.81 14.65
N LEU A 38 22.06 -4.18 14.05
CA LEU A 38 21.67 -2.79 14.39
C LEU A 38 21.00 -2.67 15.74
N ASP A 39 20.58 -3.76 16.35
CA ASP A 39 19.96 -3.83 17.68
C ASP A 39 20.86 -4.45 18.76
N GLU A 40 22.15 -4.71 18.46
CA GLU A 40 23.09 -5.32 19.44
C GLU A 40 23.40 -4.43 20.63
N LEU A 41 23.55 -3.11 20.41
CA LEU A 41 23.87 -2.18 21.48
C LEU A 41 22.64 -1.56 22.13
N TYR A 42 21.63 -1.23 21.33
CA TYR A 42 20.39 -0.62 21.78
C TYR A 42 19.22 -1.09 20.91
N PRO A 43 17.98 -1.15 21.47
CA PRO A 43 16.79 -1.49 20.67
C PRO A 43 16.65 -0.59 19.45
N PHE A 44 16.41 -1.20 18.28
CA PHE A 44 16.19 -0.48 17.04
C PHE A 44 14.69 -0.16 16.88
N ASP A 45 14.33 1.10 17.00
CA ASP A 45 12.98 1.58 16.73
C ASP A 45 12.91 2.13 15.29
N PRO A 46 12.24 1.45 14.34
CA PRO A 46 12.13 1.90 12.96
C PRO A 46 11.54 3.31 12.82
N LYS A 47 10.56 3.68 13.66
CA LYS A 47 9.91 5.00 13.62
C LYS A 47 10.87 6.15 13.96
N LYS A 48 11.91 5.87 14.75
CA LYS A 48 12.92 6.86 15.16
C LYS A 48 14.22 6.80 14.39
N LYS A 49 14.45 5.72 13.61
CA LYS A 49 15.73 5.47 12.95
C LYS A 49 15.63 5.47 11.41
N ILE A 50 14.43 5.33 10.84
CA ILE A 50 14.19 5.36 9.39
C ILE A 50 13.67 6.74 9.03
N ILE A 51 14.37 7.41 8.09
CA ILE A 51 14.13 8.81 7.73
C ILE A 51 12.69 8.99 7.21
N GLU A 52 12.26 8.13 6.31
CA GLU A 52 10.94 8.23 5.68
C GLU A 52 9.82 8.08 6.73
N TYR A 53 9.98 7.24 7.74
CA TYR A 53 9.00 7.07 8.81
C TYR A 53 8.93 8.29 9.75
N ILE A 54 10.09 8.92 10.01
CA ILE A 54 10.15 10.17 10.79
C ILE A 54 9.40 11.29 10.03
N LEU A 55 9.68 11.44 8.74
CA LEU A 55 9.04 12.45 7.90
C LEU A 55 7.54 12.19 7.74
N GLU A 56 7.13 10.93 7.59
CA GLU A 56 5.72 10.56 7.51
C GLU A 56 4.98 10.86 8.82
N GLU A 57 5.58 10.56 9.97
CA GLU A 57 5.00 10.87 11.27
C GLU A 57 4.85 12.39 11.47
N GLU A 58 5.84 13.17 11.06
CA GLU A 58 5.76 14.64 11.10
C GLU A 58 4.69 15.20 10.17
N ALA A 59 4.60 14.70 8.94
CA ALA A 59 3.60 15.12 7.94
C ALA A 59 2.17 14.69 8.30
N SER A 60 2.02 13.60 9.07
CA SER A 60 0.73 13.04 9.49
C SER A 60 0.18 13.64 10.77
N LYS A 61 0.93 14.52 11.47
CA LYS A 61 0.48 15.14 12.72
C LYS A 61 -0.86 15.85 12.51
N GLY A 62 -1.91 15.30 13.13
CA GLY A 62 -3.27 15.85 13.09
C GLY A 62 -4.15 15.37 11.94
N LYS A 63 -3.69 14.50 11.04
CA LYS A 63 -4.52 13.88 9.99
C LYS A 63 -4.79 12.42 10.34
N LYS A 64 -6.06 12.08 10.53
CA LYS A 64 -6.48 10.67 10.62
C LYS A 64 -6.47 10.07 9.20
N LYS A 65 -5.70 9.00 9.00
CA LYS A 65 -5.75 8.20 7.77
C LYS A 65 -6.77 7.08 7.94
N LEU A 66 -7.49 6.73 6.88
CA LEU A 66 -8.41 5.60 6.88
C LEU A 66 -7.67 4.28 7.11
N VAL A 67 -6.48 4.14 6.55
CA VAL A 67 -5.62 2.95 6.70
C VAL A 67 -5.10 2.71 8.13
N ASP A 68 -5.18 3.70 9.01
CA ASP A 68 -4.79 3.59 10.43
C ASP A 68 -5.96 3.21 11.34
N MET A 69 -7.18 3.11 10.80
CA MET A 69 -8.36 2.69 11.55
C MET A 69 -8.33 1.19 11.85
N THR A 70 -8.99 0.79 12.93
CA THR A 70 -9.30 -0.63 13.11
C THR A 70 -10.30 -1.09 12.06
N LEU A 71 -10.37 -2.40 11.79
CA LEU A 71 -11.35 -2.94 10.82
C LEU A 71 -12.78 -2.61 11.23
N THR A 72 -13.08 -2.62 12.54
CA THR A 72 -14.40 -2.29 13.08
C THR A 72 -14.70 -0.81 12.84
N ASP A 73 -13.78 0.10 13.24
CA ASP A 73 -13.98 1.53 13.06
C ASP A 73 -14.11 1.91 11.59
N PHE A 74 -13.34 1.27 10.71
CA PHE A 74 -13.42 1.49 9.26
C PHE A 74 -14.78 1.05 8.70
N ALA A 75 -15.32 -0.08 9.15
CA ALA A 75 -16.65 -0.56 8.76
C ALA A 75 -17.76 0.35 9.28
N ASP A 76 -17.68 0.78 10.54
CA ASP A 76 -18.64 1.67 11.17
C ASP A 76 -18.64 3.07 10.49
N GLU A 77 -17.46 3.62 10.18
CA GLU A 77 -17.34 4.88 9.45
C GLU A 77 -17.91 4.76 8.03
N THR A 78 -17.68 3.61 7.35
CA THR A 78 -18.25 3.33 6.03
C THR A 78 -19.78 3.29 6.05
N ALA A 79 -20.38 2.83 7.15
CA ALA A 79 -21.82 2.75 7.32
C ALA A 79 -22.46 4.06 7.80
N SER A 80 -21.67 5.07 8.13
CA SER A 80 -22.12 6.35 8.65
C SER A 80 -22.59 7.31 7.55
N GLU A 81 -23.03 8.52 7.93
CA GLU A 81 -23.33 9.63 7.02
C GLU A 81 -22.05 10.38 6.57
N SER A 82 -20.87 9.91 6.94
CA SER A 82 -19.60 10.51 6.56
C SER A 82 -19.38 10.43 5.04
N PRO A 83 -18.86 11.50 4.39
CA PRO A 83 -18.56 11.48 2.97
C PRO A 83 -17.39 10.56 2.61
N ALA A 84 -16.65 10.04 3.59
CA ALA A 84 -15.52 9.13 3.44
C ALA A 84 -15.48 8.12 4.61
N PRO A 85 -15.11 6.84 4.36
CA PRO A 85 -14.64 6.28 3.09
C PRO A 85 -15.76 6.09 2.06
N GLY A 86 -15.48 6.40 0.79
CA GLY A 86 -16.37 6.15 -0.33
C GLY A 86 -16.09 4.82 -1.05
N GLY A 87 -16.85 4.57 -2.14
CA GLY A 87 -16.73 3.34 -2.92
C GLY A 87 -15.33 3.12 -3.52
N GLY A 88 -14.58 4.19 -3.83
CA GLY A 88 -13.21 4.11 -4.33
C GLY A 88 -12.24 3.60 -3.26
N SER A 89 -12.31 4.14 -2.05
CA SER A 89 -11.54 3.68 -0.89
C SER A 89 -11.81 2.21 -0.58
N ILE A 90 -13.09 1.79 -0.57
CA ILE A 90 -13.49 0.41 -0.32
C ILE A 90 -12.96 -0.53 -1.41
N SER A 91 -13.12 -0.14 -2.69
CA SER A 91 -12.63 -0.94 -3.82
C SER A 91 -11.11 -1.12 -3.78
N ALA A 92 -10.37 -0.06 -3.42
CA ALA A 92 -8.92 -0.11 -3.27
C ALA A 92 -8.51 -1.09 -2.16
N TYR A 93 -9.19 -1.06 -1.01
CA TYR A 93 -8.92 -1.98 0.09
C TYR A 93 -9.24 -3.43 -0.25
N MET A 94 -10.38 -3.69 -0.91
CA MET A 94 -10.73 -5.03 -1.39
C MET A 94 -9.69 -5.57 -2.39
N GLY A 95 -9.25 -4.74 -3.33
CA GLY A 95 -8.17 -5.09 -4.26
C GLY A 95 -6.86 -5.40 -3.55
N ALA A 96 -6.51 -4.62 -2.52
CA ALA A 96 -5.31 -4.85 -1.70
C ALA A 96 -5.37 -6.20 -0.98
N LEU A 97 -6.53 -6.58 -0.44
CA LEU A 97 -6.74 -7.89 0.20
C LEU A 97 -6.62 -9.03 -0.82
N GLY A 98 -7.18 -8.87 -2.01
CA GLY A 98 -7.03 -9.84 -3.11
C GLY A 98 -5.56 -10.05 -3.51
N ALA A 99 -4.79 -8.97 -3.66
CA ALA A 99 -3.36 -9.04 -3.93
C ALA A 99 -2.57 -9.70 -2.78
N ALA A 100 -2.96 -9.40 -1.53
CA ALA A 100 -2.36 -10.02 -0.34
C ALA A 100 -2.59 -11.54 -0.29
N LEU A 101 -3.79 -12.01 -0.64
CA LEU A 101 -4.09 -13.45 -0.72
C LEU A 101 -3.26 -14.14 -1.81
N GLY A 102 -3.11 -13.53 -2.98
CA GLY A 102 -2.21 -14.04 -4.02
C GLY A 102 -0.76 -14.13 -3.55
N SER A 103 -0.26 -13.09 -2.86
CA SER A 103 1.08 -13.11 -2.25
C SER A 103 1.22 -14.19 -1.17
N MET A 104 0.18 -14.42 -0.38
CA MET A 104 0.16 -15.49 0.64
C MET A 104 0.36 -16.87 0.00
N VAL A 105 -0.40 -17.19 -1.06
CA VAL A 105 -0.26 -18.47 -1.77
C VAL A 105 1.15 -18.60 -2.36
N ALA A 106 1.70 -17.54 -2.95
CA ALA A 106 3.06 -17.54 -3.48
C ALA A 106 4.11 -17.79 -2.37
N ASN A 107 3.99 -17.10 -1.23
CA ASN A 107 4.88 -17.31 -0.09
C ASN A 107 4.80 -18.74 0.47
N LEU A 108 3.61 -19.31 0.61
CA LEU A 108 3.41 -20.70 1.04
C LEU A 108 3.98 -21.70 0.04
N SER A 109 3.88 -21.40 -1.26
CA SER A 109 4.42 -22.24 -2.33
C SER A 109 5.95 -22.22 -2.35
N SER A 110 6.59 -21.07 -2.09
CA SER A 110 8.06 -20.92 -2.05
C SER A 110 8.71 -21.74 -0.93
N HIS A 111 7.96 -22.11 0.10
CA HIS A 111 8.46 -22.89 1.23
C HIS A 111 7.88 -24.32 1.28
N LYS A 112 7.19 -24.74 0.23
CA LYS A 112 6.61 -26.08 0.17
C LYS A 112 7.71 -27.11 0.03
N ARG A 113 7.74 -28.07 0.93
CA ARG A 113 8.71 -29.19 0.91
C ARG A 113 8.67 -29.91 -0.43
N GLY A 114 9.84 -30.10 -1.05
CA GLY A 114 9.99 -30.72 -2.37
C GLY A 114 9.81 -29.76 -3.56
N TRP A 115 9.67 -28.45 -3.29
CA TRP A 115 9.66 -27.38 -4.30
C TRP A 115 10.82 -26.40 -4.13
N ASP A 116 11.89 -26.86 -3.49
CA ASP A 116 13.01 -26.02 -3.08
C ASP A 116 13.74 -25.35 -4.27
N ASP A 117 13.69 -25.94 -5.46
CA ASP A 117 14.21 -25.41 -6.72
C ASP A 117 13.32 -24.32 -7.36
N ARG A 118 12.09 -24.17 -6.89
CA ARG A 118 11.10 -23.18 -7.40
C ARG A 118 10.89 -22.00 -6.48
N TRP A 119 11.64 -21.88 -5.39
CA TRP A 119 11.45 -20.82 -4.41
C TRP A 119 11.55 -19.41 -5.00
N GLU A 120 12.44 -19.21 -5.97
CA GLU A 120 12.67 -17.92 -6.63
C GLU A 120 11.46 -17.51 -7.48
N GLU A 121 10.92 -18.44 -8.28
CA GLU A 121 9.70 -18.22 -9.07
C GLU A 121 8.55 -17.73 -8.18
N PHE A 122 8.30 -18.40 -7.06
CA PHE A 122 7.23 -18.01 -6.15
C PHE A 122 7.55 -16.74 -5.37
N SER A 123 8.82 -16.48 -5.06
CA SER A 123 9.25 -15.22 -4.46
C SER A 123 8.95 -14.03 -5.37
N ASP A 124 9.19 -14.15 -6.66
CA ASP A 124 8.92 -13.10 -7.65
C ASP A 124 7.41 -12.80 -7.75
N TRP A 125 6.57 -13.85 -7.73
CA TRP A 125 5.12 -13.68 -7.69
C TRP A 125 4.65 -13.03 -6.38
N ALA A 126 5.23 -13.41 -5.25
CA ALA A 126 4.92 -12.79 -3.96
C ALA A 126 5.33 -11.31 -3.92
N GLU A 127 6.51 -10.95 -4.46
CA GLU A 127 6.93 -9.56 -4.59
C GLU A 127 5.97 -8.76 -5.48
N LYS A 128 5.58 -9.31 -6.61
CA LYS A 128 4.62 -8.67 -7.52
C LYS A 128 3.29 -8.38 -6.84
N GLY A 129 2.74 -9.37 -6.11
CA GLY A 129 1.51 -9.19 -5.35
C GLY A 129 1.67 -8.16 -4.24
N LYS A 130 2.82 -8.12 -3.57
CA LYS A 130 3.14 -7.13 -2.55
C LYS A 130 3.20 -5.71 -3.10
N VAL A 131 3.70 -5.50 -4.32
CA VAL A 131 3.68 -4.18 -4.98
C VAL A 131 2.24 -3.72 -5.19
N TYR A 132 1.36 -4.56 -5.76
CA TYR A 132 -0.05 -4.23 -5.93
C TYR A 132 -0.75 -3.96 -4.61
N GLN A 133 -0.54 -4.79 -3.60
CA GLN A 133 -1.08 -4.56 -2.25
C GLN A 133 -0.69 -3.18 -1.72
N THR A 134 0.58 -2.82 -1.82
CA THR A 134 1.10 -1.55 -1.28
C THR A 134 0.51 -0.35 -2.02
N GLU A 135 0.43 -0.40 -3.36
CA GLU A 135 -0.14 0.69 -4.14
C GLU A 135 -1.65 0.84 -3.90
N LEU A 136 -2.39 -0.26 -3.80
CA LEU A 136 -3.82 -0.23 -3.52
C LEU A 136 -4.14 0.28 -2.10
N ILE A 137 -3.31 -0.04 -1.10
CA ILE A 137 -3.45 0.54 0.25
C ILE A 137 -3.27 2.05 0.23
N LYS A 138 -2.32 2.59 -0.55
CA LYS A 138 -2.18 4.05 -0.71
C LYS A 138 -3.42 4.70 -1.33
N LEU A 139 -4.06 4.02 -2.28
CA LEU A 139 -5.25 4.52 -2.96
C LEU A 139 -6.48 4.61 -2.05
N VAL A 140 -6.50 3.92 -0.90
CA VAL A 140 -7.58 4.04 0.10
C VAL A 140 -7.72 5.48 0.60
N ASP A 141 -6.62 6.08 1.06
CA ASP A 141 -6.63 7.47 1.53
C ASP A 141 -6.61 8.48 0.37
N GLU A 142 -6.01 8.10 -0.77
CA GLU A 142 -5.92 8.97 -1.95
C GLU A 142 -7.29 9.29 -2.54
N ASP A 143 -8.23 8.33 -2.53
CA ASP A 143 -9.62 8.54 -2.96
C ASP A 143 -10.30 9.63 -2.11
N THR A 144 -10.17 9.54 -0.80
CA THR A 144 -10.68 10.58 0.12
C THR A 144 -10.00 11.93 -0.09
N ASN A 145 -8.67 11.94 -0.27
CA ASN A 145 -7.92 13.18 -0.53
C ASN A 145 -8.36 13.83 -1.85
N ALA A 146 -8.64 13.03 -2.87
CA ALA A 146 -9.12 13.52 -4.16
C ALA A 146 -10.51 14.17 -4.03
N PHE A 147 -11.41 13.57 -3.24
CA PHE A 147 -12.71 14.16 -2.93
C PHE A 147 -12.56 15.48 -2.16
N ASN A 148 -11.73 15.52 -1.14
CA ASN A 148 -11.49 16.72 -0.34
C ASN A 148 -10.97 17.88 -1.19
N LYS A 149 -10.10 17.64 -2.18
CA LYS A 149 -9.64 18.68 -3.12
C LYS A 149 -10.77 19.30 -3.93
N ILE A 150 -11.83 18.55 -4.28
CA ILE A 150 -13.01 19.10 -4.93
C ILE A 150 -13.73 20.06 -3.99
N MET A 151 -13.93 19.66 -2.73
CA MET A 151 -14.59 20.50 -1.72
C MET A 151 -13.79 21.78 -1.45
N ASP A 152 -12.46 21.65 -1.35
CA ASP A 152 -11.56 22.81 -1.20
C ASP A 152 -11.67 23.77 -2.41
N ALA A 153 -11.71 23.25 -3.62
CA ALA A 153 -11.85 24.04 -4.84
C ALA A 153 -13.21 24.76 -4.91
N PHE A 154 -14.28 24.10 -4.44
CA PHE A 154 -15.59 24.75 -4.33
C PHE A 154 -15.66 25.87 -3.28
N SER A 155 -14.80 25.83 -2.26
CA SER A 155 -14.73 26.85 -1.21
C SER A 155 -13.97 28.11 -1.62
N LEU A 156 -13.25 28.09 -2.75
CA LEU A 156 -12.47 29.23 -3.24
C LEU A 156 -13.32 30.47 -3.51
N PRO A 157 -12.78 31.70 -3.33
CA PRO A 157 -13.47 32.96 -3.61
C PRO A 157 -14.01 33.05 -5.04
N LYS A 158 -15.10 33.80 -5.23
CA LYS A 158 -15.80 33.96 -6.52
C LYS A 158 -16.33 35.38 -6.76
N LYS A 159 -15.69 36.39 -6.16
CA LYS A 159 -16.20 37.78 -6.21
C LYS A 159 -15.71 38.52 -7.47
N SER A 160 -14.42 38.39 -7.85
CA SER A 160 -13.87 38.97 -9.07
C SER A 160 -13.86 37.98 -10.25
N GLU A 161 -13.67 38.47 -11.47
CA GLU A 161 -13.57 37.61 -12.66
C GLU A 161 -12.31 36.73 -12.60
N GLU A 162 -11.22 37.25 -12.03
CA GLU A 162 -9.97 36.50 -11.83
C GLU A 162 -10.17 35.37 -10.80
N GLU A 163 -10.87 35.66 -9.69
CA GLU A 163 -11.22 34.64 -8.68
C GLU A 163 -12.13 33.56 -9.27
N LYS A 164 -13.13 33.94 -10.08
CA LYS A 164 -14.00 32.98 -10.76
C LYS A 164 -13.21 32.06 -11.71
N ALA A 165 -12.31 32.65 -12.52
CA ALA A 165 -11.48 31.90 -13.44
C ALA A 165 -10.54 30.93 -12.69
N ALA A 166 -9.88 31.41 -11.63
CA ALA A 166 -9.01 30.59 -10.80
C ALA A 166 -9.78 29.43 -10.14
N ARG A 167 -10.97 29.73 -9.57
CA ARG A 167 -11.85 28.72 -8.98
C ARG A 167 -12.33 27.68 -9.99
N GLN A 168 -12.72 28.12 -11.20
CA GLN A 168 -13.15 27.21 -12.26
C GLN A 168 -12.03 26.25 -12.65
N LYS A 169 -10.81 26.75 -12.81
CA LYS A 169 -9.64 25.92 -13.10
C LYS A 169 -9.36 24.94 -11.98
N ALA A 170 -9.36 25.39 -10.71
CA ALA A 170 -9.13 24.52 -9.56
C ALA A 170 -10.21 23.41 -9.47
N VAL A 171 -11.49 23.70 -9.72
CA VAL A 171 -12.55 22.70 -9.76
C VAL A 171 -12.33 21.69 -10.89
N GLN A 172 -11.94 22.14 -12.08
CA GLN A 172 -11.63 21.23 -13.20
C GLN A 172 -10.46 20.31 -12.88
N ASP A 173 -9.36 20.84 -12.35
CA ASP A 173 -8.16 20.07 -11.99
C ASP A 173 -8.48 19.07 -10.88
N ALA A 174 -9.24 19.47 -9.85
CA ALA A 174 -9.65 18.59 -8.77
C ALA A 174 -10.61 17.49 -9.25
N THR A 175 -11.58 17.82 -10.13
CA THR A 175 -12.51 16.83 -10.71
C THR A 175 -11.78 15.82 -11.57
N ARG A 176 -10.81 16.27 -12.38
CA ARG A 176 -9.97 15.39 -13.17
C ARG A 176 -9.21 14.41 -12.27
N TYR A 177 -8.56 14.93 -11.24
CA TYR A 177 -7.80 14.11 -10.30
C TYR A 177 -8.70 13.08 -9.59
N ALA A 178 -9.89 13.49 -9.12
CA ALA A 178 -10.86 12.61 -8.50
C ALA A 178 -11.44 11.54 -9.46
N THR A 179 -11.29 11.73 -10.77
CA THR A 179 -11.62 10.71 -11.79
C THR A 179 -10.43 9.78 -12.03
N GLU A 180 -9.21 10.30 -12.01
CA GLU A 180 -7.99 9.52 -12.24
C GLU A 180 -7.72 8.50 -11.12
N VAL A 181 -8.03 8.83 -9.86
CA VAL A 181 -7.79 7.95 -8.71
C VAL A 181 -8.60 6.64 -8.79
N PRO A 182 -9.93 6.63 -8.93
CA PRO A 182 -10.68 5.39 -9.06
C PRO A 182 -10.36 4.63 -10.35
N PHE A 183 -9.99 5.33 -11.42
CA PHE A 183 -9.49 4.68 -12.64
C PHE A 183 -8.17 3.93 -12.39
N LYS A 184 -7.24 4.54 -11.65
CA LYS A 184 -6.00 3.90 -11.22
C LYS A 184 -6.30 2.68 -10.33
N THR A 185 -7.24 2.80 -9.41
CA THR A 185 -7.70 1.69 -8.56
C THR A 185 -8.20 0.52 -9.39
N MET A 186 -9.11 0.78 -10.35
CA MET A 186 -9.63 -0.24 -11.26
C MET A 186 -8.52 -0.94 -12.04
N LYS A 187 -7.58 -0.17 -12.60
CA LYS A 187 -6.43 -0.70 -13.34
C LYS A 187 -5.55 -1.59 -12.47
N GLN A 188 -5.20 -1.14 -11.27
CA GLN A 188 -4.39 -1.92 -10.33
C GLN A 188 -5.10 -3.21 -9.88
N CYS A 189 -6.40 -3.15 -9.63
CA CYS A 189 -7.22 -4.34 -9.31
C CYS A 189 -7.24 -5.33 -10.47
N TYR A 190 -7.38 -4.85 -11.71
CA TYR A 190 -7.34 -5.72 -12.89
C TYR A 190 -5.96 -6.37 -13.08
N GLU A 191 -4.88 -5.59 -12.98
CA GLU A 191 -3.53 -6.08 -13.16
C GLU A 191 -3.12 -7.09 -12.06
N CYS A 192 -3.55 -6.88 -10.81
CA CYS A 192 -3.24 -7.80 -9.71
C CYS A 192 -3.90 -9.19 -9.88
N MET A 193 -4.96 -9.32 -10.68
CA MET A 193 -5.56 -10.62 -11.01
C MET A 193 -4.55 -11.57 -11.69
N SER A 194 -3.50 -11.03 -12.32
CA SER A 194 -2.41 -11.85 -12.88
C SER A 194 -1.70 -12.69 -11.82
N VAL A 195 -1.59 -12.18 -10.60
CA VAL A 195 -1.00 -12.91 -9.46
C VAL A 195 -1.95 -14.03 -9.01
N ALA A 196 -3.22 -13.71 -8.84
CA ALA A 196 -4.24 -14.71 -8.46
C ALA A 196 -4.33 -15.84 -9.51
N LYS A 197 -4.33 -15.48 -10.81
CA LYS A 197 -4.33 -16.45 -11.91
C LYS A 197 -3.10 -17.37 -11.84
N ALA A 198 -1.90 -16.80 -11.73
CA ALA A 198 -0.68 -17.60 -11.66
C ALA A 198 -0.72 -18.54 -10.44
N MET A 199 -1.18 -18.06 -9.29
CA MET A 199 -1.26 -18.89 -8.08
C MET A 199 -2.31 -19.99 -8.20
N ALA A 200 -3.40 -19.76 -8.92
CA ALA A 200 -4.38 -20.82 -9.22
C ALA A 200 -3.82 -21.89 -10.16
N GLU A 201 -2.93 -21.54 -11.08
CA GLU A 201 -2.36 -22.46 -12.09
C GLU A 201 -1.14 -23.23 -11.53
N ILE A 202 -0.24 -22.58 -10.80
CA ILE A 202 1.05 -23.16 -10.41
C ILE A 202 1.31 -23.19 -8.90
N GLY A 203 0.46 -22.54 -8.10
CA GLY A 203 0.62 -22.47 -6.65
C GLY A 203 0.30 -23.76 -5.91
N ASN A 204 0.49 -23.75 -4.61
CA ASN A 204 0.16 -24.89 -3.76
C ASN A 204 -1.35 -25.15 -3.77
N PRO A 205 -1.82 -26.32 -4.24
CA PRO A 205 -3.26 -26.60 -4.37
C PRO A 205 -4.00 -26.70 -3.03
N ASN A 206 -3.28 -26.72 -1.90
CA ASN A 206 -3.84 -26.77 -0.57
C ASN A 206 -3.91 -25.38 0.12
N SER A 207 -3.60 -24.29 -0.64
CA SER A 207 -3.54 -22.93 -0.09
C SER A 207 -4.66 -22.06 -0.59
#